data_2d55a599526e0c9deadf6cc02e8b876b
#
_entry.id   2d55a599526e0c9deadf6cc02e8b876b
#
_cell.length_a   1.000
_cell.length_b   1.000
_cell.length_c   1.000
_cell.angle_alpha   90.00
_cell.angle_beta   90.00
_cell.angle_gamma   90.00
#
_symmetry.space_group_name_H-M   'P 1'
#
loop_
_entity.id
_entity.type
_entity.pdbx_description
1 polymer ?
#
loop_
_entity_poly.entity_id
_entity_poly.type
_entity_poly.pdbx_seq_one_letter_code
_entity_poly.pdbx_strand_id
1 'polypeptide(L)'
;MEKRQVKITGIISEYNPFHEGHRYQIRKAREITGADAVVVVMNGDFVQRGECAVVDKYVRTKMALLGGADYVFELPARYGISSAADFAYGGILALESLGCVDAVCFGCEAPEDIDTMADIFWNCQREEEGIMQMKGYAAQGLSYPAARQRFLQEKTGWSEEKCRERMQPGNILGAEYRQAIRLLGSSMRCEPILREGMGYHQVTPEKENDWKYMSATAIRAQMENGFEQVKGMPEEALQAWKEAGYSMKTEDFWPVLALALRLRKDKLVSYKDVSEDLAAVFSREILQVADYESFIHACKTKNITMARVKRAILQVLFEVKAEERETRMPYLRMLGRRKDACPLPLGNSETPVIGRLAKEEERLSGSDKEKLAQDIFAADIYHMAVAQKTGLPQKNEYKQSMVIVG
;
A
#
# COMPACT_ATOMS: atom_id res chain seq x y z
N MET A 1 -35.61 -13.92 -18.38
CA MET A 1 -34.61 -12.85 -18.46
C MET A 1 -33.42 -13.33 -17.64
N GLU A 2 -32.33 -13.68 -18.27
CA GLU A 2 -31.06 -13.93 -17.54
C GLU A 2 -30.70 -12.68 -16.75
N LYS A 3 -30.46 -12.82 -15.43
CA LYS A 3 -29.97 -11.71 -14.62
C LYS A 3 -28.58 -11.34 -15.13
N ARG A 4 -28.41 -10.14 -15.67
CA ARG A 4 -27.10 -9.62 -16.06
C ARG A 4 -26.14 -9.79 -14.87
N GLN A 5 -25.01 -10.46 -15.11
CA GLN A 5 -23.98 -10.62 -14.10
C GLN A 5 -23.39 -9.23 -13.76
N VAL A 6 -23.37 -8.89 -12.49
CA VAL A 6 -22.78 -7.64 -11.99
C VAL A 6 -21.27 -7.74 -12.16
N LYS A 7 -20.67 -6.73 -12.79
CA LYS A 7 -19.22 -6.66 -13.02
C LYS A 7 -18.55 -5.79 -11.94
N ILE A 8 -17.58 -6.33 -11.26
CA ILE A 8 -16.86 -5.67 -10.18
C ILE A 8 -15.37 -5.55 -10.54
N THR A 9 -14.84 -4.34 -10.40
CA THR A 9 -13.42 -4.08 -10.62
C THR A 9 -12.75 -3.62 -9.33
N GLY A 10 -11.59 -4.22 -9.04
CA GLY A 10 -10.74 -3.91 -7.89
C GLY A 10 -9.63 -2.91 -8.24
N ILE A 11 -9.27 -2.07 -7.29
CA ILE A 11 -8.08 -1.23 -7.30
C ILE A 11 -7.37 -1.39 -5.96
N ILE A 12 -6.04 -1.52 -5.98
CA ILE A 12 -5.21 -1.55 -4.76
C ILE A 12 -4.46 -0.23 -4.69
N SER A 13 -4.57 0.50 -3.57
CA SER A 13 -3.99 1.85 -3.49
C SER A 13 -3.64 2.27 -2.06
N GLU A 14 -2.80 3.29 -1.95
CA GLU A 14 -2.47 3.96 -0.68
C GLU A 14 -3.32 5.22 -0.47
N TYR A 15 -3.60 5.97 -1.52
CA TYR A 15 -4.26 7.29 -1.50
C TYR A 15 -3.65 8.25 -0.47
N ASN A 16 -2.35 8.46 -0.55
CA ASN A 16 -1.59 9.24 0.43
C ASN A 16 -1.04 10.59 -0.13
N PRO A 17 -1.89 11.64 -0.35
CA PRO A 17 -3.35 11.65 -0.33
C PRO A 17 -3.99 11.18 -1.64
N PHE A 18 -5.33 11.15 -1.68
CA PHE A 18 -6.10 10.98 -2.91
C PHE A 18 -5.92 12.20 -3.82
N HIS A 19 -5.70 11.99 -5.13
CA HIS A 19 -5.44 13.06 -6.10
C HIS A 19 -6.09 12.79 -7.46
N GLU A 20 -6.01 13.75 -8.39
CA GLU A 20 -6.65 13.67 -9.71
C GLU A 20 -6.21 12.44 -10.53
N GLY A 21 -4.96 12.00 -10.40
CA GLY A 21 -4.50 10.74 -11.00
C GLY A 21 -5.25 9.51 -10.50
N HIS A 22 -5.63 9.48 -9.22
CA HIS A 22 -6.43 8.40 -8.65
C HIS A 22 -7.90 8.48 -9.14
N ARG A 23 -8.48 9.68 -9.23
CA ARG A 23 -9.81 9.88 -9.84
C ARG A 23 -9.83 9.43 -11.30
N TYR A 24 -8.80 9.79 -12.06
CA TYR A 24 -8.62 9.32 -13.43
C TYR A 24 -8.56 7.79 -13.49
N GLN A 25 -7.77 7.15 -12.63
CA GLN A 25 -7.65 5.69 -12.58
C GLN A 25 -8.99 5.00 -12.28
N ILE A 26 -9.76 5.49 -11.30
CA ILE A 26 -11.09 4.94 -10.97
C ILE A 26 -12.03 5.04 -12.16
N ARG A 27 -12.08 6.20 -12.81
CA ARG A 27 -12.90 6.42 -14.02
C ARG A 27 -12.49 5.48 -15.14
N LYS A 28 -11.18 5.38 -15.43
CA LYS A 28 -10.65 4.51 -16.48
C LYS A 28 -10.88 3.04 -16.18
N ALA A 29 -10.72 2.61 -14.94
CA ALA A 29 -11.02 1.25 -14.52
C ALA A 29 -12.47 0.88 -14.84
N ARG A 30 -13.43 1.77 -14.52
CA ARG A 30 -14.85 1.57 -14.86
C ARG A 30 -15.10 1.53 -16.37
N GLU A 31 -14.46 2.42 -17.13
CA GLU A 31 -14.60 2.48 -18.60
C GLU A 31 -14.11 1.21 -19.29
N ILE A 32 -12.88 0.76 -18.99
CA ILE A 32 -12.25 -0.36 -19.71
C ILE A 32 -12.83 -1.73 -19.34
N THR A 33 -13.31 -1.88 -18.10
CA THR A 33 -13.90 -3.15 -17.64
C THR A 33 -15.41 -3.20 -17.80
N GLY A 34 -16.05 -2.05 -17.97
CA GLY A 34 -17.52 -1.93 -17.95
C GLY A 34 -18.10 -2.25 -16.57
N ALA A 35 -17.36 -1.93 -15.48
CA ALA A 35 -17.74 -2.29 -14.12
C ALA A 35 -18.98 -1.54 -13.63
N ASP A 36 -19.88 -2.27 -12.97
CA ASP A 36 -21.04 -1.74 -12.26
C ASP A 36 -20.62 -1.14 -10.90
N ALA A 37 -19.55 -1.67 -10.28
CA ALA A 37 -18.93 -1.10 -9.09
C ALA A 37 -17.40 -1.20 -9.11
N VAL A 38 -16.75 -0.19 -8.50
CA VAL A 38 -15.30 -0.16 -8.26
C VAL A 38 -15.04 -0.32 -6.77
N VAL A 39 -14.33 -1.39 -6.43
CA VAL A 39 -13.90 -1.71 -5.07
C VAL A 39 -12.44 -1.31 -4.89
N VAL A 40 -12.14 -0.57 -3.85
CA VAL A 40 -10.77 -0.19 -3.50
C VAL A 40 -10.32 -0.98 -2.28
N VAL A 41 -9.18 -1.65 -2.37
CA VAL A 41 -8.43 -2.17 -1.22
C VAL A 41 -7.33 -1.16 -0.90
N MET A 42 -7.45 -0.49 0.25
CA MET A 42 -6.62 0.65 0.63
C MET A 42 -5.82 0.35 1.89
N ASN A 43 -4.57 0.78 1.92
CA ASN A 43 -3.76 0.74 3.13
C ASN A 43 -4.50 1.39 4.32
N GLY A 44 -4.30 0.81 5.50
CA GLY A 44 -4.60 1.47 6.77
C GLY A 44 -3.79 2.75 6.96
N ASP A 45 -3.51 3.13 8.19
CA ASP A 45 -2.88 4.42 8.50
C ASP A 45 -1.37 4.48 8.25
N PHE A 46 -0.77 3.35 7.85
CA PHE A 46 0.63 3.24 7.43
C PHE A 46 0.72 2.61 6.04
N VAL A 47 1.64 3.12 5.21
CA VAL A 47 1.69 2.83 3.79
C VAL A 47 2.92 2.01 3.41
N GLN A 48 2.93 1.47 2.19
CA GLN A 48 3.87 0.44 1.72
C GLN A 48 5.35 0.84 1.83
N ARG A 49 5.67 2.12 1.72
CA ARG A 49 7.05 2.60 1.85
C ARG A 49 7.57 2.68 3.28
N GLY A 50 6.77 2.27 4.26
CA GLY A 50 7.13 2.34 5.68
C GLY A 50 6.96 3.74 6.24
N GLU A 51 5.97 4.48 5.76
CA GLU A 51 5.61 5.83 6.21
C GLU A 51 4.19 5.84 6.78
N CYS A 52 3.86 6.83 7.60
CA CYS A 52 2.47 7.07 7.96
C CYS A 52 1.72 7.74 6.80
N ALA A 53 0.43 7.56 6.73
CA ALA A 53 -0.42 8.35 5.86
C ALA A 53 -0.57 9.78 6.40
N VAL A 54 -0.73 10.76 5.50
CA VAL A 54 -0.85 12.20 5.90
C VAL A 54 -2.12 12.50 6.68
N VAL A 55 -3.18 11.73 6.44
CA VAL A 55 -4.44 11.71 7.20
C VAL A 55 -4.90 10.28 7.38
N ASP A 56 -5.76 10.03 8.37
CA ASP A 56 -6.23 8.69 8.70
C ASP A 56 -6.98 8.00 7.55
N LYS A 57 -7.16 6.70 7.71
CA LYS A 57 -7.84 5.86 6.70
C LYS A 57 -9.29 6.26 6.45
N TYR A 58 -10.00 6.84 7.42
CA TYR A 58 -11.41 7.25 7.25
C TYR A 58 -11.53 8.51 6.41
N VAL A 59 -10.64 9.48 6.61
CA VAL A 59 -10.54 10.69 5.76
C VAL A 59 -10.18 10.27 4.33
N ARG A 60 -9.19 9.38 4.14
CA ARG A 60 -8.81 8.88 2.81
C ARG A 60 -9.93 8.06 2.15
N THR A 61 -10.69 7.30 2.94
CA THR A 61 -11.90 6.60 2.48
C THR A 61 -12.94 7.59 1.96
N LYS A 62 -13.22 8.69 2.72
CA LYS A 62 -14.13 9.75 2.29
C LYS A 62 -13.66 10.35 0.94
N MET A 63 -12.38 10.65 0.81
CA MET A 63 -11.80 11.17 -0.44
C MET A 63 -12.00 10.19 -1.61
N ALA A 64 -11.73 8.90 -1.40
CA ALA A 64 -11.85 7.88 -2.46
C ALA A 64 -13.31 7.69 -2.92
N LEU A 65 -14.26 7.68 -1.99
CA LEU A 65 -15.69 7.56 -2.30
C LEU A 65 -16.20 8.80 -3.05
N LEU A 66 -15.82 10.00 -2.62
CA LEU A 66 -16.12 11.25 -3.35
C LEU A 66 -15.44 11.26 -4.73
N GLY A 67 -14.27 10.65 -4.86
CA GLY A 67 -13.53 10.50 -6.12
C GLY A 67 -14.06 9.42 -7.06
N GLY A 68 -15.14 8.70 -6.69
CA GLY A 68 -15.85 7.75 -7.57
C GLY A 68 -15.70 6.28 -7.25
N ALA A 69 -14.98 5.90 -6.18
CA ALA A 69 -14.99 4.53 -5.66
C ALA A 69 -16.36 4.20 -5.05
N ASP A 70 -16.83 2.96 -5.18
CA ASP A 70 -18.10 2.52 -4.63
C ASP A 70 -17.96 1.90 -3.23
N TYR A 71 -16.86 1.18 -3.02
CA TYR A 71 -16.51 0.52 -1.77
C TYR A 71 -15.03 0.69 -1.45
N VAL A 72 -14.71 0.84 -0.17
CA VAL A 72 -13.33 0.88 0.31
C VAL A 72 -13.17 -0.15 1.42
N PHE A 73 -12.21 -1.07 1.24
CA PHE A 73 -11.78 -2.05 2.23
C PHE A 73 -10.36 -1.76 2.68
N GLU A 74 -10.06 -2.06 3.94
CA GLU A 74 -8.72 -1.92 4.48
C GLU A 74 -7.83 -3.10 4.08
N LEU A 75 -6.62 -2.79 3.62
CA LEU A 75 -5.54 -3.78 3.50
C LEU A 75 -4.88 -3.93 4.86
N PRO A 76 -4.86 -5.14 5.46
CA PRO A 76 -4.22 -5.38 6.76
C PRO A 76 -2.77 -4.86 6.81
N ALA A 77 -2.38 -4.28 7.94
CA ALA A 77 -1.07 -3.62 8.12
C ALA A 77 0.10 -4.54 7.76
N ARG A 78 0.00 -5.85 8.07
CA ARG A 78 1.02 -6.84 7.72
C ARG A 78 1.36 -6.92 6.23
N TYR A 79 0.40 -6.60 5.35
CA TYR A 79 0.60 -6.47 3.91
C TYR A 79 0.86 -5.02 3.51
N GLY A 80 0.14 -4.10 4.13
CA GLY A 80 0.21 -2.67 3.85
C GLY A 80 1.60 -2.06 4.03
N ILE A 81 2.39 -2.54 5.00
CA ILE A 81 3.76 -2.08 5.29
C ILE A 81 4.83 -3.12 4.87
N SER A 82 4.61 -3.84 3.79
CA SER A 82 5.48 -4.92 3.35
C SER A 82 6.18 -4.61 2.00
N SER A 83 6.97 -5.58 1.52
CA SER A 83 7.60 -5.50 0.19
C SER A 83 6.55 -5.34 -0.91
N ALA A 84 6.96 -4.87 -2.10
CA ALA A 84 6.04 -4.75 -3.24
C ALA A 84 5.35 -6.10 -3.56
N ALA A 85 6.08 -7.20 -3.46
CA ALA A 85 5.54 -8.55 -3.69
C ALA A 85 4.49 -8.97 -2.65
N ASP A 86 4.71 -8.66 -1.36
CA ASP A 86 3.75 -9.01 -0.30
C ASP A 86 2.57 -8.04 -0.27
N PHE A 87 2.81 -6.77 -0.56
CA PHE A 87 1.74 -5.78 -0.74
C PHE A 87 0.80 -6.18 -1.88
N ALA A 88 1.37 -6.52 -3.04
CA ALA A 88 0.60 -6.99 -4.19
C ALA A 88 -0.16 -8.28 -3.86
N TYR A 89 0.51 -9.24 -3.23
CA TYR A 89 -0.12 -10.49 -2.81
C TYR A 89 -1.30 -10.27 -1.88
N GLY A 90 -1.11 -9.48 -0.81
CA GLY A 90 -2.18 -9.17 0.14
C GLY A 90 -3.35 -8.41 -0.49
N GLY A 91 -3.06 -7.46 -1.40
CA GLY A 91 -4.10 -6.73 -2.12
C GLY A 91 -4.93 -7.63 -3.05
N ILE A 92 -4.28 -8.52 -3.83
CA ILE A 92 -4.98 -9.49 -4.68
C ILE A 92 -5.74 -10.51 -3.82
N LEU A 93 -5.15 -11.00 -2.73
CA LEU A 93 -5.82 -11.92 -1.80
C LEU A 93 -7.09 -11.29 -1.20
N ALA A 94 -7.06 -9.98 -0.86
CA ALA A 94 -8.23 -9.27 -0.35
C ALA A 94 -9.33 -9.15 -1.41
N LEU A 95 -8.98 -8.84 -2.66
CA LEU A 95 -9.93 -8.79 -3.77
C LEU A 95 -10.51 -10.17 -4.08
N GLU A 96 -9.68 -11.22 -4.12
CA GLU A 96 -10.10 -12.60 -4.33
C GLU A 96 -11.06 -13.07 -3.22
N SER A 97 -10.75 -12.73 -1.96
CA SER A 97 -11.57 -13.09 -0.79
C SER A 97 -12.96 -12.46 -0.78
N LEU A 98 -13.20 -11.40 -1.58
CA LEU A 98 -14.56 -10.88 -1.81
C LEU A 98 -15.43 -11.86 -2.63
N GLY A 99 -14.83 -12.74 -3.43
CA GLY A 99 -15.51 -13.75 -4.22
C GLY A 99 -16.36 -13.21 -5.38
N CYS A 100 -16.18 -11.94 -5.75
CA CYS A 100 -17.01 -11.28 -6.76
C CYS A 100 -16.25 -10.30 -7.67
N VAL A 101 -14.94 -10.22 -7.57
CA VAL A 101 -14.11 -9.27 -8.35
C VAL A 101 -13.67 -9.91 -9.66
N ASP A 102 -14.03 -9.30 -10.81
CA ASP A 102 -13.72 -9.83 -12.14
C ASP A 102 -12.37 -9.36 -12.69
N ALA A 103 -11.90 -8.18 -12.25
CA ALA A 103 -10.68 -7.59 -12.75
C ALA A 103 -10.01 -6.72 -11.68
N VAL A 104 -8.68 -6.62 -11.72
CA VAL A 104 -7.90 -5.63 -10.98
C VAL A 104 -7.28 -4.64 -11.95
N CYS A 105 -7.47 -3.34 -11.68
CA CYS A 105 -6.91 -2.24 -12.46
C CYS A 105 -5.84 -1.51 -11.68
N PHE A 106 -4.75 -1.14 -12.33
CA PHE A 106 -3.64 -0.40 -11.73
C PHE A 106 -2.99 0.55 -12.72
N GLY A 107 -2.43 1.64 -12.21
CA GLY A 107 -1.66 2.59 -13.03
C GLY A 107 -0.22 2.14 -13.21
N CYS A 108 0.29 2.16 -14.44
CA CYS A 108 1.68 1.84 -14.76
C CYS A 108 2.21 2.75 -15.87
N GLU A 109 3.53 2.74 -16.05
CA GLU A 109 4.22 3.56 -17.02
C GLU A 109 4.39 2.88 -18.39
N ALA A 110 4.33 1.53 -18.43
CA ALA A 110 4.51 0.72 -19.64
C ALA A 110 3.59 -0.51 -19.64
N PRO A 111 2.29 -0.32 -19.93
CA PRO A 111 1.29 -1.40 -19.96
C PRO A 111 1.69 -2.60 -20.82
N GLU A 112 2.35 -2.35 -21.94
CA GLU A 112 2.75 -3.34 -22.94
C GLU A 112 3.81 -4.33 -22.46
N ASP A 113 4.61 -3.98 -21.46
CA ASP A 113 5.73 -4.78 -20.98
C ASP A 113 5.44 -5.49 -19.63
N ILE A 114 4.25 -5.30 -19.03
CA ILE A 114 3.91 -5.84 -17.70
C ILE A 114 3.96 -7.37 -17.66
N ASP A 115 3.44 -8.06 -18.66
CA ASP A 115 3.43 -9.52 -18.72
C ASP A 115 4.85 -10.07 -18.84
N THR A 116 5.67 -9.47 -19.70
CA THR A 116 7.11 -9.83 -19.84
C THR A 116 7.84 -9.65 -18.51
N MET A 117 7.61 -8.52 -17.83
CA MET A 117 8.21 -8.28 -16.51
C MET A 117 7.75 -9.28 -15.46
N ALA A 118 6.46 -9.64 -15.46
CA ALA A 118 5.90 -10.60 -14.51
C ALA A 118 6.52 -11.99 -14.67
N ASP A 119 6.71 -12.46 -15.90
CA ASP A 119 7.34 -13.76 -16.19
C ASP A 119 8.81 -13.77 -15.78
N ILE A 120 9.54 -12.70 -16.06
CA ILE A 120 10.95 -12.59 -15.67
C ILE A 120 11.09 -12.50 -14.14
N PHE A 121 10.23 -11.75 -13.47
CA PHE A 121 10.24 -11.65 -12.02
C PHE A 121 9.80 -12.97 -11.36
N TRP A 122 8.91 -13.74 -11.99
CA TRP A 122 8.59 -15.09 -11.56
C TRP A 122 9.82 -15.98 -11.58
N ASN A 123 10.56 -15.99 -12.70
CA ASN A 123 11.77 -16.76 -12.85
C ASN A 123 12.81 -16.42 -11.78
N CYS A 124 13.15 -15.14 -11.61
CA CYS A 124 14.17 -14.73 -10.65
C CYS A 124 13.81 -14.98 -9.17
N GLN A 125 12.53 -15.17 -8.86
CA GLN A 125 12.06 -15.35 -7.49
C GLN A 125 11.73 -16.80 -7.15
N ARG A 126 11.44 -17.67 -8.14
CA ARG A 126 10.81 -18.98 -7.92
C ARG A 126 11.45 -20.13 -8.67
N GLU A 127 12.15 -19.87 -9.75
CA GLU A 127 12.84 -20.91 -10.50
C GLU A 127 14.29 -21.03 -10.02
N GLU A 128 14.77 -22.25 -9.90
CA GLU A 128 16.09 -22.54 -9.31
C GLU A 128 17.22 -21.78 -10.00
N GLU A 129 17.23 -21.80 -11.35
CA GLU A 129 18.22 -21.08 -12.15
C GLU A 129 18.22 -19.57 -11.86
N GLY A 130 17.02 -18.96 -11.86
CA GLY A 130 16.85 -17.54 -11.59
C GLY A 130 17.27 -17.15 -10.18
N ILE A 131 16.90 -17.96 -9.18
CA ILE A 131 17.31 -17.76 -7.78
C ILE A 131 18.84 -17.84 -7.64
N MET A 132 19.48 -18.82 -8.29
CA MET A 132 20.95 -18.94 -8.27
C MET A 132 21.62 -17.73 -8.93
N GLN A 133 21.10 -17.27 -10.06
CA GLN A 133 21.62 -16.08 -10.74
C GLN A 133 21.49 -14.82 -9.89
N MET A 134 20.34 -14.62 -9.22
CA MET A 134 20.13 -13.52 -8.27
C MET A 134 21.10 -13.57 -7.07
N LYS A 135 21.36 -14.75 -6.53
CA LYS A 135 22.39 -14.94 -5.49
C LYS A 135 23.79 -14.58 -6.00
N GLY A 136 24.12 -14.92 -7.26
CA GLY A 136 25.36 -14.55 -7.90
C GLY A 136 25.54 -13.03 -8.00
N TYR A 137 24.50 -12.28 -8.35
CA TYR A 137 24.55 -10.80 -8.37
C TYR A 137 24.70 -10.21 -6.95
N ALA A 138 24.00 -10.78 -5.98
CA ALA A 138 24.15 -10.35 -4.59
C ALA A 138 25.59 -10.57 -4.07
N ALA A 139 26.23 -11.70 -4.41
CA ALA A 139 27.63 -11.97 -4.10
C ALA A 139 28.61 -10.97 -4.77
N GLN A 140 28.24 -10.40 -5.92
CA GLN A 140 28.97 -9.30 -6.58
C GLN A 140 28.69 -7.93 -5.93
N GLY A 141 27.90 -7.86 -4.88
CA GLY A 141 27.58 -6.64 -4.15
C GLY A 141 26.48 -5.77 -4.77
N LEU A 142 25.65 -6.33 -5.68
CA LEU A 142 24.47 -5.63 -6.20
C LEU A 142 23.36 -5.64 -5.16
N SER A 143 22.68 -4.50 -5.00
CA SER A 143 21.42 -4.45 -4.24
C SER A 143 20.33 -5.24 -4.98
N TYR A 144 19.29 -5.70 -4.26
CA TYR A 144 18.20 -6.47 -4.87
C TYR A 144 17.53 -5.76 -6.07
N PRO A 145 17.22 -4.44 -6.04
CA PRO A 145 16.70 -3.73 -7.21
C PRO A 145 17.68 -3.74 -8.40
N ALA A 146 18.96 -3.53 -8.14
CA ALA A 146 19.99 -3.54 -9.19
C ALA A 146 20.17 -4.95 -9.79
N ALA A 147 20.14 -5.99 -8.96
CA ALA A 147 20.18 -7.38 -9.41
C ALA A 147 18.97 -7.73 -10.29
N ARG A 148 17.75 -7.31 -9.89
CA ARG A 148 16.52 -7.50 -10.70
C ARG A 148 16.60 -6.77 -12.04
N GLN A 149 17.08 -5.53 -12.07
CA GLN A 149 17.26 -4.78 -13.32
C GLN A 149 18.25 -5.49 -14.24
N ARG A 150 19.37 -5.98 -13.71
CA ARG A 150 20.35 -6.73 -14.48
C ARG A 150 19.80 -8.05 -15.00
N PHE A 151 19.05 -8.77 -14.17
CA PHE A 151 18.37 -10.01 -14.57
C PHE A 151 17.38 -9.74 -15.71
N LEU A 152 16.56 -8.67 -15.59
CA LEU A 152 15.64 -8.22 -16.65
C LEU A 152 16.38 -7.94 -17.95
N GLN A 153 17.50 -7.21 -17.89
CA GLN A 153 18.33 -6.88 -19.04
C GLN A 153 18.87 -8.13 -19.75
N GLU A 154 19.43 -9.07 -19.00
CA GLU A 154 20.01 -10.29 -19.54
C GLU A 154 18.96 -11.22 -20.17
N LYS A 155 17.77 -11.32 -19.58
CA LYS A 155 16.70 -12.19 -20.09
C LYS A 155 15.93 -11.58 -21.27
N THR A 156 15.86 -10.24 -21.38
CA THR A 156 15.13 -9.56 -22.48
C THR A 156 16.02 -9.07 -23.61
N GLY A 157 17.29 -8.84 -23.35
CA GLY A 157 18.17 -8.12 -24.27
C GLY A 157 17.86 -6.62 -24.40
N TRP A 158 17.02 -6.05 -23.54
CA TRP A 158 16.71 -4.63 -23.57
C TRP A 158 17.93 -3.77 -23.20
N SER A 159 17.97 -2.54 -23.72
CA SER A 159 18.98 -1.58 -23.31
C SER A 159 18.89 -1.26 -21.81
N GLU A 160 20.00 -0.84 -21.21
CA GLU A 160 20.02 -0.41 -19.80
C GLU A 160 19.01 0.71 -19.52
N GLU A 161 18.89 1.66 -20.46
CA GLU A 161 17.94 2.76 -20.39
C GLU A 161 16.48 2.25 -20.36
N LYS A 162 16.11 1.36 -21.30
CA LYS A 162 14.78 0.75 -21.31
C LYS A 162 14.53 -0.03 -20.00
N CYS A 163 15.48 -0.81 -19.51
CA CYS A 163 15.32 -1.52 -18.24
C CYS A 163 15.08 -0.56 -17.06
N ARG A 164 15.80 0.56 -17.00
CA ARG A 164 15.63 1.58 -15.95
C ARG A 164 14.24 2.23 -16.01
N GLU A 165 13.75 2.54 -17.21
CA GLU A 165 12.38 3.05 -17.41
C GLU A 165 11.32 2.02 -16.97
N ARG A 166 11.54 0.74 -17.27
CA ARG A 166 10.60 -0.34 -16.89
C ARG A 166 10.62 -0.64 -15.39
N MET A 167 11.72 -0.38 -14.70
CA MET A 167 11.83 -0.55 -13.24
C MET A 167 11.17 0.59 -12.43
N GLN A 168 10.20 1.31 -13.01
CA GLN A 168 9.38 2.29 -12.31
C GLN A 168 8.37 1.60 -11.38
N PRO A 169 7.96 2.27 -10.28
CA PRO A 169 7.11 1.66 -9.24
C PRO A 169 5.77 1.10 -9.74
N GLY A 170 5.11 1.78 -10.69
CA GLY A 170 3.84 1.31 -11.26
C GLY A 170 4.01 0.00 -12.03
N ASN A 171 5.05 -0.09 -12.84
CA ASN A 171 5.37 -1.32 -13.59
C ASN A 171 5.75 -2.48 -12.67
N ILE A 172 6.58 -2.20 -11.63
CA ILE A 172 6.97 -3.23 -10.65
C ILE A 172 5.73 -3.78 -9.95
N LEU A 173 4.85 -2.92 -9.45
CA LEU A 173 3.61 -3.35 -8.79
C LEU A 173 2.68 -4.11 -9.74
N GLY A 174 2.56 -3.66 -10.99
CA GLY A 174 1.77 -4.36 -12.01
C GLY A 174 2.26 -5.79 -12.25
N ALA A 175 3.58 -5.97 -12.38
CA ALA A 175 4.18 -7.28 -12.51
C ALA A 175 3.97 -8.16 -11.25
N GLU A 176 4.06 -7.57 -10.04
CA GLU A 176 3.79 -8.29 -8.79
C GLU A 176 2.29 -8.66 -8.65
N TYR A 177 1.34 -7.84 -9.13
CA TYR A 177 -0.09 -8.20 -9.18
C TYR A 177 -0.34 -9.41 -10.10
N ARG A 178 0.28 -9.44 -11.30
CA ARG A 178 0.22 -10.61 -12.18
C ARG A 178 0.74 -11.87 -11.50
N GLN A 179 1.87 -11.77 -10.79
CA GLN A 179 2.42 -12.90 -10.05
C GLN A 179 1.48 -13.35 -8.91
N ALA A 180 0.89 -12.40 -8.17
CA ALA A 180 -0.05 -12.72 -7.09
C ALA A 180 -1.30 -13.45 -7.62
N ILE A 181 -1.87 -13.00 -8.75
CA ILE A 181 -2.98 -13.68 -9.44
C ILE A 181 -2.59 -15.12 -9.79
N ARG A 182 -1.41 -15.32 -10.39
CA ARG A 182 -0.89 -16.66 -10.75
C ARG A 182 -0.70 -17.55 -9.51
N LEU A 183 -0.16 -16.99 -8.41
CA LEU A 183 0.07 -17.73 -7.16
C LEU A 183 -1.22 -18.19 -6.49
N LEU A 184 -2.25 -17.36 -6.53
CA LEU A 184 -3.55 -17.65 -5.93
C LEU A 184 -4.44 -18.50 -6.83
N GLY A 185 -4.02 -18.76 -8.08
CA GLY A 185 -4.87 -19.44 -9.07
C GLY A 185 -6.15 -18.64 -9.39
N SER A 186 -6.11 -17.31 -9.21
CA SER A 186 -7.25 -16.43 -9.41
C SER A 186 -7.60 -16.30 -10.89
N SER A 187 -8.89 -16.19 -11.17
CA SER A 187 -9.42 -15.91 -12.51
C SER A 187 -9.57 -14.42 -12.82
N MET A 188 -9.21 -13.52 -11.87
CA MET A 188 -9.28 -12.09 -12.08
C MET A 188 -8.40 -11.64 -13.25
N ARG A 189 -8.97 -10.81 -14.13
CA ARG A 189 -8.20 -10.17 -15.20
C ARG A 189 -7.35 -9.06 -14.60
N CYS A 190 -6.18 -8.84 -15.19
CA CYS A 190 -5.22 -7.83 -14.77
C CYS A 190 -5.15 -6.75 -15.85
N GLU A 191 -5.68 -5.57 -15.57
CA GLU A 191 -5.92 -4.49 -16.55
C GLU A 191 -5.02 -3.29 -16.24
N PRO A 192 -3.88 -3.15 -16.92
CA PRO A 192 -3.00 -2.01 -16.74
C PRO A 192 -3.60 -0.73 -17.36
N ILE A 193 -3.47 0.39 -16.67
CA ILE A 193 -3.88 1.72 -17.11
C ILE A 193 -2.63 2.57 -17.27
N LEU A 194 -2.40 3.12 -18.47
CA LEU A 194 -1.31 4.05 -18.69
C LEU A 194 -1.46 5.29 -17.80
N ARG A 195 -0.44 5.62 -17.04
CA ARG A 195 -0.40 6.82 -16.20
C ARG A 195 -0.26 8.07 -17.06
N GLU A 196 -0.99 9.10 -16.68
CA GLU A 196 -0.88 10.44 -17.26
C GLU A 196 -0.27 11.41 -16.24
N GLY A 197 0.47 12.42 -16.74
CA GLY A 197 1.04 13.50 -15.92
C GLY A 197 2.41 13.21 -15.34
N MET A 198 2.67 13.72 -14.13
CA MET A 198 3.98 13.67 -13.48
C MET A 198 4.48 12.26 -13.21
N GLY A 199 5.78 12.05 -13.42
CA GLY A 199 6.47 10.85 -12.99
C GLY A 199 6.41 10.66 -11.46
N TYR A 200 6.47 9.42 -11.03
CA TYR A 200 6.28 9.04 -9.60
C TYR A 200 7.19 9.79 -8.62
N HIS A 201 8.41 10.11 -9.02
CA HIS A 201 9.41 10.81 -8.19
C HIS A 201 9.51 12.31 -8.48
N GLN A 202 8.78 12.82 -9.45
CA GLN A 202 8.78 14.24 -9.77
C GLN A 202 8.08 15.05 -8.66
N VAL A 203 8.73 16.11 -8.20
CA VAL A 203 8.19 17.03 -7.18
C VAL A 203 7.72 18.32 -7.83
N THR A 204 8.38 18.75 -8.91
CA THR A 204 8.07 20.01 -9.62
C THR A 204 7.43 19.71 -10.97
N PRO A 205 6.28 20.33 -11.30
CA PRO A 205 5.66 20.22 -12.61
C PRO A 205 6.53 20.85 -13.70
N GLU A 206 6.73 20.13 -14.80
CA GLU A 206 7.49 20.60 -15.97
C GLU A 206 6.58 20.99 -17.15
N LYS A 207 5.37 20.42 -17.20
CA LYS A 207 4.40 20.61 -18.27
C LYS A 207 3.06 21.06 -17.69
N GLU A 208 2.21 21.70 -18.51
CA GLU A 208 0.89 22.16 -18.10
C GLU A 208 0.00 21.01 -17.55
N ASN A 209 0.05 19.84 -18.17
CA ASN A 209 -0.72 18.67 -17.73
C ASN A 209 -0.23 18.08 -16.39
N ASP A 210 1.02 18.36 -16.00
CA ASP A 210 1.60 17.90 -14.74
C ASP A 210 0.88 18.54 -13.53
N TRP A 211 0.43 19.79 -13.66
CA TRP A 211 -0.33 20.46 -12.61
C TRP A 211 -1.68 19.79 -12.32
N LYS A 212 -2.26 19.15 -13.31
CA LYS A 212 -3.50 18.40 -13.15
C LYS A 212 -3.26 17.03 -12.52
N TYR A 213 -2.23 16.32 -12.94
CA TYR A 213 -1.92 14.95 -12.49
C TYR A 213 -0.62 14.90 -11.70
N MET A 214 -0.59 15.67 -10.61
CA MET A 214 0.55 15.72 -9.71
C MET A 214 0.73 14.39 -8.96
N SER A 215 1.99 14.07 -8.62
CA SER A 215 2.28 12.92 -7.76
C SER A 215 1.86 13.19 -6.30
N ALA A 216 1.53 12.14 -5.54
CA ALA A 216 1.26 12.26 -4.11
C ALA A 216 2.42 12.92 -3.35
N THR A 217 3.66 12.66 -3.76
CA THR A 217 4.86 13.29 -3.17
C THR A 217 4.88 14.80 -3.41
N ALA A 218 4.58 15.23 -4.64
CA ALA A 218 4.51 16.67 -4.96
C ALA A 218 3.39 17.38 -4.18
N ILE A 219 2.24 16.72 -4.02
CA ILE A 219 1.12 17.26 -3.24
C ILE A 219 1.50 17.38 -1.75
N ARG A 220 2.16 16.37 -1.16
CA ARG A 220 2.63 16.45 0.23
C ARG A 220 3.63 17.60 0.43
N ALA A 221 4.53 17.82 -0.52
CA ALA A 221 5.47 18.95 -0.46
C ALA A 221 4.75 20.31 -0.52
N GLN A 222 3.66 20.47 -1.30
CA GLN A 222 2.87 21.69 -1.30
C GLN A 222 2.21 21.98 0.05
N MET A 223 1.79 20.94 0.77
CA MET A 223 1.14 21.07 2.06
C MET A 223 1.99 21.75 3.14
N GLU A 224 3.32 21.73 2.99
CA GLU A 224 4.22 22.46 3.89
C GLU A 224 4.00 23.98 3.82
N ASN A 225 3.43 24.48 2.72
CA ASN A 225 3.06 25.88 2.50
C ASN A 225 1.57 26.19 2.78
N GLY A 226 0.82 25.23 3.33
CA GLY A 226 -0.60 25.36 3.66
C GLY A 226 -1.56 24.93 2.55
N PHE A 227 -2.83 24.79 2.91
CA PHE A 227 -3.88 24.25 2.03
C PHE A 227 -4.25 25.12 0.84
N GLU A 228 -4.01 26.45 0.90
CA GLU A 228 -4.44 27.38 -0.12
C GLU A 228 -3.72 27.21 -1.47
N GLN A 229 -2.53 26.62 -1.42
CA GLN A 229 -1.68 26.45 -2.60
C GLN A 229 -1.71 25.04 -3.18
N VAL A 230 -2.47 24.11 -2.58
CA VAL A 230 -2.49 22.70 -2.99
C VAL A 230 -3.23 22.55 -4.32
N LYS A 231 -2.52 22.03 -5.32
CA LYS A 231 -3.03 21.68 -6.66
C LYS A 231 -2.97 20.16 -6.86
N GLY A 232 -3.65 19.67 -7.88
CA GLY A 232 -3.60 18.26 -8.28
C GLY A 232 -4.53 17.35 -7.46
N MET A 233 -5.35 17.92 -6.57
CA MET A 233 -6.40 17.18 -5.85
C MET A 233 -7.79 17.58 -6.33
N PRO A 234 -8.77 16.66 -6.34
CA PRO A 234 -10.18 17.01 -6.44
C PRO A 234 -10.58 17.96 -5.31
N GLU A 235 -11.45 18.93 -5.60
CA GLU A 235 -11.89 19.94 -4.61
C GLU A 235 -12.51 19.28 -3.37
N GLU A 236 -13.38 18.31 -3.57
CA GLU A 236 -14.03 17.56 -2.50
C GLU A 236 -13.04 16.74 -1.64
N ALA A 237 -11.95 16.23 -2.23
CA ALA A 237 -10.91 15.53 -1.49
C ALA A 237 -10.05 16.52 -0.69
N LEU A 238 -9.71 17.67 -1.25
CA LEU A 238 -9.00 18.74 -0.54
C LEU A 238 -9.85 19.29 0.61
N GLN A 239 -11.16 19.44 0.41
CA GLN A 239 -12.08 19.87 1.46
C GLN A 239 -12.13 18.85 2.61
N ALA A 240 -12.18 17.55 2.30
CA ALA A 240 -12.15 16.49 3.32
C ALA A 240 -10.85 16.53 4.16
N TRP A 241 -9.71 16.90 3.54
CA TRP A 241 -8.46 17.08 4.27
C TRP A 241 -8.49 18.34 5.16
N LYS A 242 -8.99 19.46 4.64
CA LYS A 242 -9.16 20.70 5.43
C LYS A 242 -10.03 20.47 6.66
N GLU A 243 -11.13 19.73 6.51
CA GLU A 243 -12.03 19.37 7.60
C GLU A 243 -11.37 18.48 8.67
N ALA A 244 -10.43 17.62 8.28
CA ALA A 244 -9.66 16.82 9.24
C ALA A 244 -8.78 17.70 10.13
N GLY A 245 -8.25 18.81 9.61
CA GLY A 245 -7.54 19.83 10.38
C GLY A 245 -6.12 19.44 10.78
N TYR A 246 -5.55 18.37 10.23
CA TYR A 246 -4.18 17.94 10.53
C TYR A 246 -3.50 17.28 9.32
N SER A 247 -2.18 17.18 9.42
CA SER A 247 -1.32 16.37 8.53
C SER A 247 -0.26 15.69 9.36
N MET A 248 -0.10 14.38 9.22
CA MET A 248 0.88 13.59 9.95
C MET A 248 2.14 13.38 9.11
N LYS A 249 3.28 13.32 9.80
CA LYS A 249 4.57 12.91 9.25
C LYS A 249 5.10 11.72 10.08
N THR A 250 5.94 10.88 9.49
CA THR A 250 6.46 9.70 10.21
C THR A 250 7.32 10.07 11.40
N GLU A 251 7.93 11.25 11.37
CA GLU A 251 8.69 11.84 12.49
C GLU A 251 7.82 12.05 13.73
N ASP A 252 6.53 12.34 13.57
CA ASP A 252 5.58 12.49 14.68
C ASP A 252 5.49 11.22 15.55
N PHE A 253 5.88 10.09 15.00
CA PHE A 253 5.86 8.77 15.68
C PHE A 253 7.21 8.38 16.27
N TRP A 254 8.27 9.22 16.13
CA TRP A 254 9.61 8.84 16.53
C TRP A 254 9.73 8.33 17.98
N PRO A 255 9.13 8.95 19.00
CA PRO A 255 9.23 8.46 20.37
C PRO A 255 8.74 7.03 20.55
N VAL A 256 7.60 6.67 19.92
CA VAL A 256 7.04 5.32 20.04
C VAL A 256 7.81 4.31 19.17
N LEU A 257 8.32 4.72 18.01
CA LEU A 257 9.18 3.89 17.16
C LEU A 257 10.50 3.55 17.85
N ALA A 258 11.16 4.56 18.43
CA ALA A 258 12.40 4.38 19.18
C ALA A 258 12.20 3.47 20.40
N LEU A 259 11.11 3.70 21.15
CA LEU A 259 10.76 2.85 22.30
C LEU A 259 10.52 1.40 21.90
N ALA A 260 9.78 1.15 20.79
CA ALA A 260 9.52 -0.19 20.30
C ALA A 260 10.81 -0.93 19.93
N LEU A 261 11.73 -0.28 19.20
CA LEU A 261 13.05 -0.83 18.87
C LEU A 261 13.84 -1.19 20.12
N ARG A 262 13.80 -0.33 21.14
CA ARG A 262 14.53 -0.54 22.39
C ARG A 262 13.97 -1.65 23.24
N LEU A 263 12.65 -1.74 23.38
CA LEU A 263 11.96 -2.79 24.15
C LEU A 263 12.11 -4.17 23.51
N ARG A 264 12.21 -4.23 22.19
CA ARG A 264 12.25 -5.48 21.42
C ARG A 264 13.64 -5.85 20.90
N LYS A 265 14.71 -5.20 21.42
CA LYS A 265 16.10 -5.37 20.94
C LYS A 265 16.54 -6.82 20.81
N ASP A 266 16.14 -7.68 21.75
CA ASP A 266 16.55 -9.09 21.81
C ASP A 266 15.73 -10.00 20.87
N LYS A 267 14.70 -9.45 20.20
CA LYS A 267 13.79 -10.18 19.30
C LYS A 267 13.72 -9.55 17.88
N LEU A 268 14.56 -8.58 17.58
CA LEU A 268 14.48 -7.81 16.31
C LEU A 268 14.47 -8.72 15.08
N VAL A 269 15.27 -9.76 15.04
CA VAL A 269 15.38 -10.70 13.90
C VAL A 269 14.11 -11.53 13.68
N SER A 270 13.21 -11.62 14.67
CA SER A 270 11.94 -12.31 14.51
C SER A 270 10.90 -11.54 13.71
N TYR A 271 11.14 -10.24 13.48
CA TYR A 271 10.22 -9.39 12.71
C TYR A 271 10.57 -9.40 11.25
N LYS A 272 9.54 -9.25 10.42
CA LYS A 272 9.65 -9.21 8.96
C LYS A 272 10.62 -8.09 8.51
N ASP A 273 11.30 -8.28 7.38
CA ASP A 273 12.32 -7.36 6.82
C ASP A 273 13.56 -7.10 7.70
N VAL A 274 13.63 -7.57 8.95
CA VAL A 274 14.77 -7.39 9.86
C VAL A 274 15.77 -8.54 9.73
N SER A 275 16.90 -8.29 9.10
CA SER A 275 18.04 -9.21 9.08
C SER A 275 18.92 -9.05 10.34
N GLU A 276 19.81 -10.01 10.60
CA GLU A 276 20.80 -9.91 11.70
C GLU A 276 21.63 -8.62 11.60
N ASP A 277 22.10 -8.28 10.39
CA ASP A 277 22.85 -7.04 10.15
C ASP A 277 22.03 -5.79 10.50
N LEU A 278 20.76 -5.76 10.08
CA LEU A 278 19.88 -4.62 10.35
C LEU A 278 19.55 -4.53 11.84
N ALA A 279 19.33 -5.65 12.52
CA ALA A 279 19.10 -5.70 13.96
C ALA A 279 20.32 -5.18 14.76
N ALA A 280 21.52 -5.55 14.33
CA ALA A 280 22.76 -5.04 14.93
C ALA A 280 22.90 -3.52 14.74
N VAL A 281 22.60 -3.02 13.52
CA VAL A 281 22.61 -1.57 13.23
C VAL A 281 21.56 -0.84 14.07
N PHE A 282 20.31 -1.33 14.14
CA PHE A 282 19.25 -0.74 14.97
C PHE A 282 19.68 -0.64 16.43
N SER A 283 20.24 -1.72 16.98
CA SER A 283 20.68 -1.77 18.37
C SER A 283 21.82 -0.80 18.68
N ARG A 284 22.71 -0.55 17.71
CA ARG A 284 23.83 0.37 17.84
C ARG A 284 23.39 1.83 17.74
N GLU A 285 22.58 2.16 16.72
CA GLU A 285 22.26 3.53 16.35
C GLU A 285 21.15 4.16 17.21
N ILE A 286 20.26 3.36 17.81
CA ILE A 286 19.05 3.86 18.49
C ILE A 286 19.33 4.84 19.65
N LEU A 287 20.51 4.77 20.27
CA LEU A 287 20.92 5.66 21.33
C LEU A 287 21.92 6.75 20.87
N GLN A 288 22.31 6.75 19.60
CA GLN A 288 23.30 7.68 19.05
C GLN A 288 22.66 8.85 18.31
N VAL A 289 21.33 8.79 18.04
CA VAL A 289 20.61 9.78 17.23
C VAL A 289 19.39 10.31 17.99
N ALA A 290 19.05 11.57 17.74
CA ALA A 290 17.96 12.24 18.44
C ALA A 290 16.61 12.17 17.71
N ASP A 291 16.61 11.94 16.39
CA ASP A 291 15.44 12.07 15.53
C ASP A 291 15.34 10.94 14.51
N TYR A 292 14.16 10.82 13.89
CA TYR A 292 13.82 9.78 12.92
C TYR A 292 14.69 9.82 11.66
N GLU A 293 14.88 11.00 11.07
CA GLU A 293 15.63 11.16 9.82
C GLU A 293 17.10 10.73 10.01
N SER A 294 17.74 11.22 11.09
CA SER A 294 19.09 10.84 11.47
C SER A 294 19.21 9.31 11.66
N PHE A 295 18.21 8.69 12.30
CA PHE A 295 18.18 7.24 12.49
C PHE A 295 18.09 6.47 11.16
N ILE A 296 17.18 6.86 10.27
CA ILE A 296 17.03 6.24 8.96
C ILE A 296 18.32 6.33 8.15
N HIS A 297 18.98 7.51 8.18
CA HIS A 297 20.24 7.71 7.48
C HIS A 297 21.38 6.86 8.06
N ALA A 298 21.48 6.76 9.39
CA ALA A 298 22.48 5.91 10.05
C ALA A 298 22.28 4.41 9.78
N CYS A 299 21.01 3.99 9.61
CA CYS A 299 20.68 2.58 9.35
C CYS A 299 20.79 2.19 7.87
N LYS A 300 20.84 3.15 6.93
CA LYS A 300 20.97 2.87 5.49
C LYS A 300 22.36 2.34 5.18
N THR A 301 22.43 1.23 4.44
CA THR A 301 23.67 0.68 3.89
C THR A 301 23.59 0.54 2.37
N LYS A 302 24.70 0.15 1.71
CA LYS A 302 24.70 -0.10 0.26
C LYS A 302 23.66 -1.14 -0.16
N ASN A 303 23.43 -2.16 0.67
CA ASN A 303 22.57 -3.31 0.37
C ASN A 303 21.16 -3.19 0.97
N ILE A 304 20.90 -2.21 1.86
CA ILE A 304 19.62 -2.02 2.52
C ILE A 304 19.04 -0.68 2.09
N THR A 305 17.89 -0.72 1.40
CA THR A 305 17.21 0.48 0.94
C THR A 305 16.52 1.21 2.10
N MET A 306 16.36 2.53 1.99
CA MET A 306 15.64 3.33 2.99
C MET A 306 14.22 2.82 3.24
N ALA A 307 13.50 2.44 2.18
CA ALA A 307 12.15 1.88 2.30
C ALA A 307 12.13 0.58 3.13
N ARG A 308 13.16 -0.27 3.01
CA ARG A 308 13.27 -1.48 3.84
C ARG A 308 13.52 -1.13 5.30
N VAL A 309 14.39 -0.16 5.59
CA VAL A 309 14.65 0.32 6.96
C VAL A 309 13.35 0.86 7.58
N LYS A 310 12.65 1.75 6.87
CA LYS A 310 11.38 2.35 7.30
C LYS A 310 10.32 1.28 7.59
N ARG A 311 10.13 0.30 6.69
CA ARG A 311 9.19 -0.81 6.91
C ARG A 311 9.57 -1.67 8.11
N ALA A 312 10.84 -2.04 8.22
CA ALA A 312 11.33 -2.86 9.32
C ALA A 312 11.01 -2.22 10.69
N ILE A 313 11.16 -0.91 10.82
CA ILE A 313 10.83 -0.19 12.06
C ILE A 313 9.34 -0.32 12.39
N LEU A 314 8.46 -0.09 11.41
CA LEU A 314 7.01 -0.24 11.60
C LEU A 314 6.62 -1.70 11.90
N GLN A 315 7.27 -2.66 11.24
CA GLN A 315 7.03 -4.08 11.49
C GLN A 315 7.47 -4.50 12.89
N VAL A 316 8.53 -3.90 13.43
CA VAL A 316 8.89 -4.06 14.84
C VAL A 316 7.83 -3.44 15.74
N LEU A 317 7.35 -2.22 15.45
CA LEU A 317 6.32 -1.55 16.25
C LEU A 317 5.03 -2.37 16.30
N PHE A 318 4.56 -2.87 15.16
CA PHE A 318 3.29 -3.60 15.03
C PHE A 318 3.44 -5.11 15.21
N GLU A 319 4.63 -5.59 15.57
CA GLU A 319 4.92 -7.01 15.79
C GLU A 319 4.62 -7.93 14.59
N VAL A 320 4.85 -7.40 13.38
CA VAL A 320 4.69 -8.18 12.15
C VAL A 320 5.84 -9.16 12.00
N LYS A 321 5.58 -10.43 12.20
CA LYS A 321 6.58 -11.50 12.10
C LYS A 321 6.75 -12.00 10.66
N ALA A 322 7.91 -12.62 10.40
CA ALA A 322 8.13 -13.37 9.18
C ALA A 322 7.35 -14.69 9.25
N GLU A 323 6.17 -14.71 8.66
CA GLU A 323 5.30 -15.88 8.60
C GLU A 323 5.07 -16.28 7.14
N GLU A 324 4.59 -17.49 6.91
CA GLU A 324 4.13 -17.91 5.60
C GLU A 324 2.96 -17.04 5.12
N ARG A 325 2.82 -16.94 3.79
CA ARG A 325 1.70 -16.21 3.20
C ARG A 325 0.40 -16.94 3.44
N GLU A 326 -0.62 -16.21 3.83
CA GLU A 326 -1.96 -16.73 3.98
C GLU A 326 -2.57 -17.05 2.62
N THR A 327 -3.39 -18.10 2.56
CA THR A 327 -4.13 -18.48 1.35
C THR A 327 -5.56 -17.91 1.32
N ARG A 328 -6.03 -17.33 2.44
CA ARG A 328 -7.29 -16.60 2.56
C ARG A 328 -7.10 -15.38 3.46
N MET A 329 -7.90 -14.32 3.24
CA MET A 329 -7.95 -13.22 4.21
C MET A 329 -8.64 -13.68 5.50
N PRO A 330 -8.12 -13.29 6.68
CA PRO A 330 -8.77 -13.60 7.96
C PRO A 330 -10.11 -12.85 8.10
N TYR A 331 -10.21 -11.67 7.51
CA TYR A 331 -11.40 -10.80 7.48
C TYR A 331 -11.25 -9.75 6.36
N LEU A 332 -12.35 -9.12 6.01
CA LEU A 332 -12.41 -7.98 5.10
C LEU A 332 -13.01 -6.78 5.84
N ARG A 333 -12.18 -5.81 6.21
CA ARG A 333 -12.60 -4.60 6.93
C ARG A 333 -13.16 -3.57 5.95
N MET A 334 -14.48 -3.38 5.92
CA MET A 334 -15.11 -2.34 5.10
C MET A 334 -15.02 -0.99 5.82
N LEU A 335 -14.26 -0.05 5.26
CA LEU A 335 -14.09 1.30 5.78
C LEU A 335 -15.21 2.24 5.33
N GLY A 336 -15.77 2.04 4.14
CA GLY A 336 -16.84 2.87 3.64
C GLY A 336 -17.45 2.40 2.33
N ARG A 337 -18.61 3.03 1.99
CA ARG A 337 -19.31 2.80 0.72
C ARG A 337 -20.12 4.01 0.29
N ARG A 338 -20.49 4.07 -0.98
CA ARG A 338 -21.54 4.98 -1.45
C ARG A 338 -22.92 4.40 -1.17
N LYS A 339 -23.91 5.28 -0.93
CA LYS A 339 -25.31 4.84 -0.69
C LYS A 339 -25.93 4.20 -1.92
N ASP A 340 -25.62 4.78 -3.09
CA ASP A 340 -26.12 4.39 -4.41
C ASP A 340 -25.26 3.32 -5.10
N ALA A 341 -24.24 2.77 -4.42
CA ALA A 341 -23.40 1.72 -4.97
C ALA A 341 -24.19 0.46 -5.33
N CYS A 342 -23.88 -0.12 -6.49
CA CYS A 342 -24.39 -1.44 -6.86
C CYS A 342 -24.02 -2.44 -5.77
N PRO A 343 -24.97 -3.22 -5.21
CA PRO A 343 -24.66 -4.18 -4.15
C PRO A 343 -23.64 -5.23 -4.58
N LEU A 344 -22.64 -5.47 -3.72
CA LEU A 344 -21.65 -6.53 -3.97
C LEU A 344 -22.30 -7.91 -3.75
N PRO A 345 -22.16 -8.84 -4.69
CA PRO A 345 -22.66 -10.20 -4.54
C PRO A 345 -21.72 -11.06 -3.67
N LEU A 346 -21.65 -10.76 -2.38
CA LEU A 346 -20.74 -11.37 -1.40
C LEU A 346 -21.15 -12.81 -0.99
N GLY A 347 -22.17 -13.40 -1.61
CA GLY A 347 -22.65 -14.73 -1.26
C GLY A 347 -21.65 -15.88 -1.46
N ASN A 348 -20.61 -15.66 -2.26
CA ASN A 348 -19.52 -16.61 -2.48
C ASN A 348 -18.30 -16.35 -1.58
N SER A 349 -18.31 -15.28 -0.79
CA SER A 349 -17.21 -14.98 0.14
C SER A 349 -17.32 -15.85 1.40
N GLU A 350 -16.29 -16.64 1.66
CA GLU A 350 -16.14 -17.38 2.92
C GLU A 350 -15.48 -16.51 4.02
N THR A 351 -14.96 -15.35 3.63
CA THR A 351 -14.25 -14.44 4.52
C THR A 351 -15.23 -13.47 5.19
N PRO A 352 -15.23 -13.36 6.53
CA PRO A 352 -16.09 -12.43 7.23
C PRO A 352 -15.86 -10.97 6.80
N VAL A 353 -16.91 -10.26 6.41
CA VAL A 353 -16.87 -8.82 6.16
C VAL A 353 -17.24 -8.10 7.45
N ILE A 354 -16.35 -7.19 7.89
CA ILE A 354 -16.48 -6.42 9.13
C ILE A 354 -16.71 -4.96 8.78
N GLY A 355 -17.92 -4.46 9.01
CA GLY A 355 -18.27 -3.04 8.90
C GLY A 355 -18.24 -2.33 10.26
N ARG A 356 -18.67 -3.02 11.34
CA ARG A 356 -18.71 -2.49 12.71
C ARG A 356 -17.95 -3.41 13.66
N LEU A 357 -16.75 -2.99 14.09
CA LEU A 357 -15.90 -3.79 14.97
C LEU A 357 -16.62 -4.33 16.19
N ALA A 358 -17.21 -3.46 16.98
CA ALA A 358 -17.88 -3.81 18.25
C ALA A 358 -18.97 -4.89 18.15
N LYS A 359 -19.49 -5.15 16.95
CA LYS A 359 -20.55 -6.16 16.72
C LYS A 359 -20.06 -7.40 16.00
N GLU A 360 -19.00 -7.28 15.24
CA GLU A 360 -18.66 -8.28 14.23
C GLU A 360 -17.30 -8.96 14.51
N GLU A 361 -16.47 -8.42 15.42
CA GLU A 361 -15.22 -9.07 15.82
C GLU A 361 -15.45 -10.43 16.51
N GLU A 362 -16.62 -10.64 17.15
CA GLU A 362 -16.99 -11.91 17.75
C GLU A 362 -17.14 -13.06 16.74
N ARG A 363 -17.31 -12.70 15.45
CA ARG A 363 -17.32 -13.67 14.34
C ARG A 363 -15.94 -14.26 14.04
N LEU A 364 -14.89 -13.63 14.55
CA LEU A 364 -13.51 -14.08 14.42
C LEU A 364 -13.08 -14.88 15.64
N SER A 365 -12.18 -15.85 15.43
CA SER A 365 -11.60 -16.66 16.48
C SER A 365 -10.12 -16.89 16.24
N GLY A 366 -9.39 -17.31 17.29
CA GLY A 366 -7.98 -17.69 17.21
C GLY A 366 -7.12 -16.61 16.56
N SER A 367 -6.27 -17.01 15.63
CA SER A 367 -5.30 -16.14 14.96
C SER A 367 -5.95 -15.02 14.13
N ASP A 368 -7.17 -15.21 13.64
CA ASP A 368 -7.86 -14.18 12.85
C ASP A 368 -8.20 -12.96 13.72
N LYS A 369 -8.60 -13.20 14.97
CA LYS A 369 -8.83 -12.15 15.96
C LYS A 369 -7.54 -11.43 16.37
N GLU A 370 -6.44 -12.17 16.53
CA GLU A 370 -5.12 -11.58 16.83
C GLU A 370 -4.64 -10.66 15.71
N LYS A 371 -4.86 -11.03 14.44
CA LYS A 371 -4.53 -10.20 13.28
C LYS A 371 -5.36 -8.93 13.22
N LEU A 372 -6.66 -9.02 13.53
CA LEU A 372 -7.51 -7.84 13.64
C LEU A 372 -7.04 -6.92 14.78
N ALA A 373 -6.67 -7.47 15.93
CA ALA A 373 -6.13 -6.69 17.04
C ALA A 373 -4.83 -5.96 16.67
N GLN A 374 -4.00 -6.55 15.79
CA GLN A 374 -2.80 -5.90 15.25
C GLN A 374 -3.14 -4.68 14.39
N ASP A 375 -4.16 -4.75 13.53
CA ASP A 375 -4.62 -3.62 12.71
C ASP A 375 -5.27 -2.54 13.57
N ILE A 376 -6.04 -2.92 14.59
CA ILE A 376 -6.61 -1.98 15.57
C ILE A 376 -5.50 -1.26 16.32
N PHE A 377 -4.48 -1.99 16.78
CA PHE A 377 -3.34 -1.40 17.46
C PHE A 377 -2.60 -0.38 16.56
N ALA A 378 -2.41 -0.68 15.28
CA ALA A 378 -1.80 0.25 14.33
C ALA A 378 -2.62 1.54 14.19
N ALA A 379 -3.95 1.43 14.09
CA ALA A 379 -4.86 2.57 14.02
C ALA A 379 -4.85 3.39 15.33
N ASP A 380 -4.87 2.73 16.48
CA ASP A 380 -4.83 3.40 17.79
C ASP A 380 -3.51 4.18 17.99
N ILE A 381 -2.37 3.63 17.58
CA ILE A 381 -1.08 4.35 17.59
C ILE A 381 -1.16 5.60 16.70
N TYR A 382 -1.77 5.48 15.52
CA TYR A 382 -1.95 6.64 14.63
C TYR A 382 -2.81 7.72 15.29
N HIS A 383 -3.96 7.35 15.83
CA HIS A 383 -4.88 8.28 16.49
C HIS A 383 -4.30 8.90 17.77
N MET A 384 -3.47 8.16 18.52
CA MET A 384 -2.73 8.72 19.66
C MET A 384 -1.77 9.82 19.22
N ALA A 385 -1.03 9.62 18.13
CA ALA A 385 -0.12 10.64 17.61
C ALA A 385 -0.88 11.86 17.06
N VAL A 386 -2.05 11.65 16.41
CA VAL A 386 -2.93 12.76 16.00
C VAL A 386 -3.41 13.55 17.23
N ALA A 387 -3.87 12.87 18.29
CA ALA A 387 -4.31 13.52 19.52
C ALA A 387 -3.18 14.35 20.16
N GLN A 388 -1.97 13.79 20.21
CA GLN A 388 -0.79 14.50 20.72
C GLN A 388 -0.49 15.75 19.90
N LYS A 389 -0.54 15.64 18.57
CA LYS A 389 -0.20 16.75 17.66
C LYS A 389 -1.25 17.86 17.65
N THR A 390 -2.52 17.51 17.73
CA THR A 390 -3.65 18.45 17.63
C THR A 390 -4.14 18.97 18.98
N GLY A 391 -3.81 18.29 20.06
CA GLY A 391 -4.40 18.54 21.39
C GLY A 391 -5.86 18.09 21.52
N LEU A 392 -6.41 17.40 20.51
CA LEU A 392 -7.82 16.99 20.48
C LEU A 392 -7.95 15.47 20.65
N PRO A 393 -8.82 15.00 21.57
CA PRO A 393 -9.06 13.57 21.73
C PRO A 393 -9.57 12.94 20.43
N GLN A 394 -9.04 11.76 20.08
CA GLN A 394 -9.46 10.97 18.94
C GLN A 394 -10.40 9.82 19.36
N LYS A 395 -11.25 9.39 18.43
CA LYS A 395 -12.05 8.18 18.62
C LYS A 395 -11.16 6.95 18.48
N ASN A 396 -11.27 5.99 19.38
CA ASN A 396 -10.65 4.70 19.18
C ASN A 396 -11.33 3.94 18.02
N GLU A 397 -10.69 2.88 17.52
CA GLU A 397 -11.13 2.15 16.34
C GLU A 397 -12.55 1.54 16.51
N TYR A 398 -12.93 1.14 17.71
CA TYR A 398 -14.29 0.60 18.00
C TYR A 398 -15.40 1.65 17.92
N LYS A 399 -15.07 2.93 18.09
CA LYS A 399 -16.00 4.07 18.00
C LYS A 399 -16.05 4.70 16.61
N GLN A 400 -15.18 4.25 15.71
CA GLN A 400 -15.23 4.70 14.33
C GLN A 400 -16.44 4.12 13.60
N SER A 401 -17.06 4.95 12.79
CA SER A 401 -18.20 4.55 11.95
C SER A 401 -17.72 4.38 10.52
N MET A 402 -18.29 3.40 9.83
CA MET A 402 -18.11 3.25 8.39
C MET A 402 -18.49 4.56 7.67
N VAL A 403 -17.66 5.01 6.75
CA VAL A 403 -17.91 6.22 5.94
C VAL A 403 -18.99 5.92 4.91
N ILE A 404 -20.04 6.74 4.88
CA ILE A 404 -21.11 6.63 3.89
C ILE A 404 -21.23 7.97 3.18
N VAL A 405 -21.15 7.95 1.84
CA VAL A 405 -21.21 9.12 0.96
C VAL A 405 -22.36 8.97 -0.03
N GLY A 406 -22.97 10.07 -0.42
CA GLY A 406 -24.10 10.12 -1.36
C GLY A 406 -25.47 10.17 -0.74
#